data_3c058ad2e4485e5578fe50d0dcea2f94
#
_entry.id   3c058ad2e4485e5578fe50d0dcea2f94
#
_cell.length_a   1.000
_cell.length_b   1.000
_cell.length_c   1.000
_cell.angle_alpha   90.00
_cell.angle_beta   90.00
_cell.angle_gamma   90.00
#
_symmetry.space_group_name_H-M   'P 1'
#
loop_
_entity.id
_entity.type
_entity.pdbx_description
1 polymer ?
#
loop_
_entity_poly.entity_id
_entity_poly.type
_entity_poly.pdbx_seq_one_letter_code
_entity_poly.pdbx_strand_id
1 'polypeptide(L)'
;TVSIAKAGIVARLNARASVLAAGNPKLGRYDHSLPVSKNIDLPPPILSRFDLIFIVEDIPEKTKDTLLAKHILDIHTDYEKAKPLIDTQLLKKYISYARRYIRPKLTQEAKKLLLDFYVNMRLSGVKASKEGPPAIAMTPRQLEALIRLSEAHAKMALKTKATIEDAEEAIRLMYYSLRKVGYDVKSGRLDIDLVELGVSRSKQVKMKEFMKFIDKVFEEYDEIEYKELYNLAKEKGFDKEFVIEMIRRLKKDGLVYEPRPGVLSKVY
;
A
#
# COMPACT_ATOMS: atom_id res chain seq x y z
N THR A 1 -11.52 8.49 26.63
CA THR A 1 -11.14 8.52 28.06
C THR A 1 -11.32 7.15 28.69
N VAL A 2 -10.43 6.77 29.60
CA VAL A 2 -10.54 5.56 30.41
C VAL A 2 -10.78 6.01 31.88
N SER A 3 -11.80 5.44 32.47
CA SER A 3 -12.08 5.69 33.91
C SER A 3 -11.51 4.55 34.72
N ILE A 4 -10.73 4.88 35.74
CA ILE A 4 -10.17 3.94 36.70
C ILE A 4 -10.76 4.27 38.06
N ALA A 5 -11.38 3.27 38.66
CA ALA A 5 -11.86 3.35 40.04
C ALA A 5 -11.08 2.31 40.85
N LYS A 6 -10.19 2.77 41.75
CA LYS A 6 -9.41 1.89 42.62
C LYS A 6 -9.23 2.57 43.98
N ALA A 7 -9.51 1.84 45.03
CA ALA A 7 -9.33 2.29 46.44
C ALA A 7 -9.99 3.67 46.75
N GLY A 8 -11.23 3.88 46.24
CA GLY A 8 -11.97 5.12 46.48
C GLY A 8 -11.56 6.32 45.62
N ILE A 9 -10.54 6.17 44.79
CA ILE A 9 -10.12 7.21 43.85
C ILE A 9 -10.70 6.92 42.48
N VAL A 10 -11.46 7.88 41.93
CA VAL A 10 -11.94 7.84 40.54
C VAL A 10 -11.09 8.81 39.68
N ALA A 11 -10.30 8.27 38.77
CA ALA A 11 -9.51 9.05 37.85
C ALA A 11 -10.00 8.86 36.42
N ARG A 12 -10.05 9.94 35.63
CA ARG A 12 -10.41 9.93 34.22
C ARG A 12 -9.18 10.27 33.41
N LEU A 13 -8.65 9.28 32.69
CA LEU A 13 -7.45 9.40 31.88
C LEU A 13 -7.77 9.64 30.40
N ASN A 14 -6.93 10.41 29.74
CA ASN A 14 -7.05 10.61 28.31
C ASN A 14 -6.52 9.36 27.58
N ALA A 15 -7.37 8.71 26.77
CA ALA A 15 -7.03 7.49 26.02
C ALA A 15 -6.79 7.75 24.53
N ARG A 16 -6.40 8.97 24.15
CA ARG A 16 -6.00 9.29 22.78
C ARG A 16 -4.55 8.88 22.55
N ALA A 17 -4.35 7.64 22.15
CA ALA A 17 -3.03 7.08 21.89
C ALA A 17 -3.00 6.37 20.54
N SER A 18 -1.84 6.37 19.89
CA SER A 18 -1.52 5.50 18.76
C SER A 18 -0.60 4.40 19.28
N VAL A 19 -0.81 3.17 18.81
CA VAL A 19 -0.01 2.01 19.21
C VAL A 19 0.74 1.49 18.01
N LEU A 20 2.07 1.42 18.12
CA LEU A 20 2.95 0.70 17.20
C LEU A 20 3.52 -0.49 17.99
N ALA A 21 3.22 -1.70 17.51
CA ALA A 21 3.68 -2.93 18.14
C ALA A 21 4.57 -3.70 17.17
N ALA A 22 5.64 -4.30 17.67
CA ALA A 22 6.48 -5.25 16.95
C ALA A 22 6.66 -6.49 17.81
N GLY A 23 6.66 -7.67 17.20
CA GLY A 23 6.81 -8.93 17.90
C GLY A 23 7.18 -10.05 16.95
N ASN A 24 7.74 -11.11 17.52
CA ASN A 24 8.09 -12.30 16.78
C ASN A 24 6.90 -13.27 16.71
N PRO A 25 6.85 -14.12 15.67
CA PRO A 25 5.87 -15.21 15.62
C PRO A 25 6.06 -16.17 16.81
N LYS A 26 4.97 -16.75 17.28
CA LYS A 26 4.94 -17.68 18.44
C LYS A 26 5.89 -18.88 18.30
N LEU A 27 6.08 -19.37 17.07
CA LEU A 27 6.94 -20.53 16.78
C LEU A 27 8.34 -20.12 16.28
N GLY A 28 8.74 -18.85 16.46
CA GLY A 28 10.03 -18.32 16.03
C GLY A 28 10.10 -17.97 14.53
N ARG A 29 9.21 -18.54 13.72
CA ARG A 29 9.03 -18.22 12.29
C ARG A 29 7.56 -18.18 11.93
N TYR A 30 7.23 -17.42 10.91
CA TYR A 30 5.86 -17.32 10.40
C TYR A 30 5.51 -18.56 9.57
N ASP A 31 4.37 -19.19 9.88
CA ASP A 31 3.86 -20.35 9.15
C ASP A 31 2.63 -19.94 8.33
N HIS A 32 2.77 -19.96 7.01
CA HIS A 32 1.71 -19.60 6.06
C HIS A 32 0.54 -20.57 6.03
N SER A 33 0.72 -21.80 6.53
CA SER A 33 -0.36 -22.78 6.63
C SER A 33 -1.33 -22.49 7.77
N LEU A 34 -0.93 -21.63 8.71
CA LEU A 34 -1.69 -21.27 9.88
C LEU A 34 -2.29 -19.85 9.75
N PRO A 35 -3.49 -19.61 10.29
CA PRO A 35 -4.04 -18.26 10.36
C PRO A 35 -3.17 -17.36 11.25
N VAL A 36 -3.25 -16.03 10.99
CA VAL A 36 -2.47 -15.03 11.74
C VAL A 36 -2.63 -15.16 13.25
N SER A 37 -3.84 -15.42 13.73
CA SER A 37 -4.13 -15.60 15.16
C SER A 37 -3.40 -16.76 15.82
N LYS A 38 -2.95 -17.75 15.05
CA LYS A 38 -2.12 -18.85 15.54
C LYS A 38 -0.63 -18.58 15.45
N ASN A 39 -0.22 -17.72 14.51
CA ASN A 39 1.16 -17.26 14.37
C ASN A 39 1.54 -16.22 15.42
N ILE A 40 0.58 -15.39 15.83
CA ILE A 40 0.78 -14.29 16.79
C ILE A 40 0.01 -14.62 18.06
N ASP A 41 0.67 -14.52 19.22
CA ASP A 41 0.04 -14.79 20.53
C ASP A 41 -0.78 -13.62 21.02
N LEU A 42 -1.74 -13.18 20.19
CA LEU A 42 -2.70 -12.14 20.51
C LEU A 42 -4.13 -12.62 20.29
N PRO A 43 -5.04 -12.34 21.22
CA PRO A 43 -6.45 -12.67 21.06
C PRO A 43 -7.06 -12.02 19.82
N PRO A 44 -7.93 -12.72 19.07
CA PRO A 44 -8.57 -12.19 17.87
C PRO A 44 -9.26 -10.83 18.05
N PRO A 45 -9.90 -10.52 19.19
CA PRO A 45 -10.48 -9.20 19.43
C PRO A 45 -9.46 -8.05 19.47
N ILE A 46 -8.21 -8.33 19.84
CA ILE A 46 -7.13 -7.33 19.83
C ILE A 46 -6.62 -7.17 18.41
N LEU A 47 -6.38 -8.28 17.69
CA LEU A 47 -5.94 -8.23 16.29
C LEU A 47 -6.92 -7.44 15.42
N SER A 48 -8.23 -7.61 15.63
CA SER A 48 -9.25 -6.86 14.88
C SER A 48 -9.28 -5.35 15.17
N ARG A 49 -8.56 -4.88 16.18
CA ARG A 49 -8.45 -3.45 16.53
C ARG A 49 -7.24 -2.75 15.91
N PHE A 50 -6.27 -3.51 15.38
CA PHE A 50 -5.19 -2.91 14.62
C PHE A 50 -5.70 -2.44 13.26
N ASP A 51 -5.29 -1.25 12.87
CA ASP A 51 -5.63 -0.68 11.56
C ASP A 51 -4.83 -1.37 10.45
N LEU A 52 -3.56 -1.71 10.72
CA LEU A 52 -2.65 -2.38 9.80
C LEU A 52 -1.84 -3.45 10.55
N ILE A 53 -1.60 -4.57 9.89
CA ILE A 53 -0.72 -5.64 10.35
C ILE A 53 0.24 -5.97 9.21
N PHE A 54 1.54 -5.84 9.45
CA PHE A 54 2.57 -6.16 8.47
C PHE A 54 3.34 -7.40 8.92
N ILE A 55 3.43 -8.38 8.03
CA ILE A 55 4.22 -9.58 8.23
C ILE A 55 5.55 -9.36 7.53
N VAL A 56 6.63 -9.34 8.32
CA VAL A 56 8.01 -9.22 7.82
C VAL A 56 8.63 -10.62 7.83
N GLU A 57 8.97 -11.10 6.65
CA GLU A 57 9.52 -12.44 6.46
C GLU A 57 11.01 -12.32 6.09
N ASP A 58 11.82 -13.22 6.64
CA ASP A 58 13.21 -13.36 6.27
C ASP A 58 13.32 -14.45 5.19
N ILE A 59 13.18 -14.02 3.94
CA ILE A 59 13.31 -14.91 2.77
C ILE A 59 14.71 -14.68 2.18
N PRO A 60 15.58 -15.71 2.15
CA PRO A 60 16.92 -15.57 1.59
C PRO A 60 16.89 -15.13 0.13
N GLU A 61 17.51 -13.98 -0.15
CA GLU A 61 17.65 -13.42 -1.49
C GLU A 61 19.07 -12.86 -1.67
N LYS A 62 19.83 -13.45 -2.59
CA LYS A 62 21.26 -13.13 -2.79
C LYS A 62 21.55 -11.62 -2.91
N THR A 63 20.74 -10.91 -3.67
CA THR A 63 20.93 -9.46 -3.89
C THR A 63 20.66 -8.64 -2.63
N LYS A 64 19.55 -8.86 -1.97
CA LYS A 64 19.17 -8.17 -0.73
C LYS A 64 20.11 -8.50 0.41
N ASP A 65 20.42 -9.80 0.58
CA ASP A 65 21.33 -10.28 1.64
C ASP A 65 22.73 -9.71 1.46
N THR A 66 23.23 -9.64 0.22
CA THR A 66 24.53 -9.01 -0.07
C THR A 66 24.53 -7.52 0.30
N LEU A 67 23.49 -6.77 -0.07
CA LEU A 67 23.37 -5.35 0.26
C LEU A 67 23.26 -5.12 1.77
N LEU A 68 22.47 -5.96 2.45
CA LEU A 68 22.31 -5.89 3.90
C LEU A 68 23.63 -6.21 4.63
N ALA A 69 24.28 -7.31 4.25
CA ALA A 69 25.57 -7.70 4.83
C ALA A 69 26.62 -6.63 4.61
N LYS A 70 26.74 -6.08 3.39
CA LYS A 70 27.65 -4.99 3.10
C LYS A 70 27.36 -3.77 3.97
N HIS A 71 26.10 -3.38 4.11
CA HIS A 71 25.71 -2.24 4.96
C HIS A 71 26.10 -2.45 6.42
N ILE A 72 25.86 -3.66 6.97
CA ILE A 72 26.25 -4.00 8.35
C ILE A 72 27.78 -3.92 8.53
N LEU A 73 28.53 -4.49 7.60
CA LEU A 73 30.00 -4.45 7.65
C LEU A 73 30.55 -3.01 7.54
N ASP A 74 29.96 -2.21 6.65
CA ASP A 74 30.34 -0.81 6.45
C ASP A 74 30.12 0.03 7.72
N ILE A 75 28.98 -0.17 8.42
CA ILE A 75 28.69 0.53 9.68
C ILE A 75 29.65 0.10 10.80
N HIS A 76 29.97 -1.19 10.87
CA HIS A 76 30.91 -1.71 11.87
C HIS A 76 32.34 -1.20 11.67
N THR A 77 32.75 -0.95 10.44
CA THR A 77 34.09 -0.43 10.13
C THR A 77 34.18 1.09 10.20
N ASP A 78 33.06 1.79 9.92
CA ASP A 78 33.02 3.25 9.87
C ASP A 78 31.65 3.76 10.34
N TYR A 79 31.59 4.16 11.61
CA TYR A 79 30.37 4.69 12.22
C TYR A 79 29.84 5.98 11.56
N GLU A 80 30.70 6.74 10.90
CA GLU A 80 30.32 7.95 10.14
C GLU A 80 29.35 7.60 8.98
N LYS A 81 29.42 6.39 8.43
CA LYS A 81 28.50 5.91 7.38
C LYS A 81 27.08 5.64 7.88
N ALA A 82 26.88 5.57 9.20
CA ALA A 82 25.57 5.43 9.82
C ALA A 82 24.79 6.74 9.94
N LYS A 83 25.33 7.86 9.41
CA LYS A 83 24.65 9.17 9.47
C LYS A 83 23.30 9.10 8.75
N PRO A 84 22.20 9.52 9.42
CA PRO A 84 20.88 9.52 8.80
C PRO A 84 20.82 10.54 7.66
N LEU A 85 20.04 10.23 6.61
CA LEU A 85 19.82 11.13 5.47
C LEU A 85 19.13 12.44 5.89
N ILE A 86 18.34 12.41 6.94
CA ILE A 86 17.65 13.58 7.50
C ILE A 86 18.17 13.81 8.90
N ASP A 87 18.59 15.03 9.19
CA ASP A 87 19.01 15.41 10.53
C ASP A 87 17.92 15.13 11.58
N THR A 88 18.27 14.45 12.66
CA THR A 88 17.34 14.01 13.69
C THR A 88 16.63 15.19 14.37
N GLN A 89 17.30 16.33 14.56
CA GLN A 89 16.68 17.50 15.19
C GLN A 89 15.68 18.16 14.24
N LEU A 90 16.02 18.21 12.95
CA LEU A 90 15.09 18.69 11.92
C LEU A 90 13.84 17.80 11.85
N LEU A 91 14.01 16.49 11.85
CA LEU A 91 12.87 15.54 11.85
C LEU A 91 11.98 15.70 13.08
N LYS A 92 12.56 15.86 14.27
CA LYS A 92 11.80 16.13 15.50
C LYS A 92 10.98 17.41 15.41
N LYS A 93 11.57 18.48 14.89
CA LYS A 93 10.88 19.77 14.68
C LYS A 93 9.75 19.63 13.66
N TYR A 94 9.98 18.93 12.56
CA TYR A 94 8.98 18.65 11.52
C TYR A 94 7.77 17.90 12.09
N ILE A 95 8.01 16.81 12.80
CA ILE A 95 6.95 16.02 13.44
C ILE A 95 6.18 16.86 14.46
N SER A 96 6.89 17.64 15.28
CA SER A 96 6.26 18.51 16.28
C SER A 96 5.36 19.56 15.61
N TYR A 97 5.82 20.18 14.53
CA TYR A 97 5.05 21.13 13.74
C TYR A 97 3.80 20.47 13.14
N ALA A 98 3.97 19.34 12.45
CA ALA A 98 2.86 18.60 11.85
C ALA A 98 1.80 18.21 12.89
N ARG A 99 2.23 17.74 14.07
CA ARG A 99 1.29 17.36 15.17
C ARG A 99 0.53 18.54 15.73
N ARG A 100 1.15 19.70 15.85
CA ARG A 100 0.57 20.89 16.51
C ARG A 100 -0.36 21.67 15.58
N TYR A 101 0.03 21.85 14.33
CA TYR A 101 -0.60 22.79 13.43
C TYR A 101 -1.37 22.16 12.27
N ILE A 102 -1.07 20.93 11.88
CA ILE A 102 -1.67 20.31 10.70
C ILE A 102 -2.80 19.36 11.11
N ARG A 103 -4.01 19.66 10.66
CA ARG A 103 -5.22 18.86 10.89
C ARG A 103 -5.99 18.73 9.57
N PRO A 104 -5.58 17.83 8.69
CA PRO A 104 -6.22 17.64 7.40
C PRO A 104 -7.68 17.22 7.54
N LYS A 105 -8.51 17.61 6.57
CA LYS A 105 -9.88 17.12 6.43
C LYS A 105 -10.03 16.51 5.05
N LEU A 106 -10.75 15.40 4.96
CA LEU A 106 -11.03 14.72 3.69
C LEU A 106 -11.79 15.63 2.74
N THR A 107 -11.38 15.66 1.47
CA THR A 107 -12.17 16.27 0.39
C THR A 107 -13.39 15.40 0.05
N GLN A 108 -14.34 15.93 -0.72
CA GLN A 108 -15.54 15.18 -1.11
C GLN A 108 -15.18 14.01 -2.05
N GLU A 109 -14.21 14.23 -2.93
CA GLU A 109 -13.69 13.22 -3.85
C GLU A 109 -13.02 12.07 -3.10
N ALA A 110 -12.18 12.38 -2.11
CA ALA A 110 -11.54 11.38 -1.24
C ALA A 110 -12.59 10.57 -0.45
N LYS A 111 -13.61 11.23 0.10
CA LYS A 111 -14.72 10.55 0.79
C LYS A 111 -15.44 9.57 -0.12
N LYS A 112 -15.73 9.97 -1.36
CA LYS A 112 -16.39 9.13 -2.34
C LYS A 112 -15.55 7.91 -2.67
N LEU A 113 -14.25 8.09 -2.90
CA LEU A 113 -13.32 6.99 -3.17
C LEU A 113 -13.28 5.96 -2.02
N LEU A 114 -13.16 6.43 -0.77
CA LEU A 114 -13.15 5.55 0.40
C LEU A 114 -14.47 4.81 0.59
N LEU A 115 -15.60 5.47 0.33
CA LEU A 115 -16.93 4.86 0.38
C LEU A 115 -17.07 3.75 -0.66
N ASP A 116 -16.72 4.04 -1.91
CA ASP A 116 -16.81 3.10 -3.02
C ASP A 116 -15.91 1.87 -2.76
N PHE A 117 -14.69 2.09 -2.29
CA PHE A 117 -13.78 1.02 -1.88
C PHE A 117 -14.37 0.15 -0.76
N TYR A 118 -14.87 0.77 0.31
CA TYR A 118 -15.44 0.06 1.45
C TYR A 118 -16.64 -0.80 1.05
N VAL A 119 -17.57 -0.25 0.26
CA VAL A 119 -18.76 -0.97 -0.19
C VAL A 119 -18.38 -2.14 -1.09
N ASN A 120 -17.47 -1.92 -2.05
CA ASN A 120 -17.02 -2.98 -2.97
C ASN A 120 -16.32 -4.13 -2.23
N MET A 121 -15.43 -3.81 -1.29
CA MET A 121 -14.75 -4.82 -0.46
C MET A 121 -15.74 -5.63 0.38
N ARG A 122 -16.75 -4.98 0.93
CA ARG A 122 -17.77 -5.65 1.74
C ARG A 122 -18.65 -6.59 0.92
N LEU A 123 -19.06 -6.16 -0.27
CA LEU A 123 -19.85 -6.99 -1.19
C LEU A 123 -19.07 -8.19 -1.72
N SER A 124 -17.77 -8.02 -1.97
CA SER A 124 -16.88 -9.11 -2.40
C SER A 124 -16.75 -10.19 -1.33
N GLY A 125 -16.66 -9.79 -0.05
CA GLY A 125 -16.61 -10.73 1.08
C GLY A 125 -17.89 -11.57 1.22
N VAL A 126 -19.06 -11.01 0.90
CA VAL A 126 -20.34 -11.75 0.93
C VAL A 126 -20.42 -12.79 -0.20
N LYS A 127 -19.88 -12.50 -1.38
CA LYS A 127 -19.84 -13.45 -2.50
C LYS A 127 -18.91 -14.63 -2.21
N ALA A 128 -17.75 -14.35 -1.64
CA ALA A 128 -16.78 -15.38 -1.27
C ALA A 128 -17.30 -16.34 -0.17
N SER A 129 -18.09 -15.85 0.78
CA SER A 129 -18.65 -16.69 1.86
C SER A 129 -19.76 -17.65 1.41
N LYS A 130 -20.25 -17.56 0.18
CA LYS A 130 -21.18 -18.57 -0.40
C LYS A 130 -20.46 -19.80 -0.95
N GLU A 131 -19.16 -19.70 -1.19
CA GLU A 131 -18.35 -20.77 -1.82
C GLU A 131 -17.24 -21.31 -0.90
N GLY A 132 -17.11 -20.81 0.34
CA GLY A 132 -16.05 -21.22 1.28
C GLY A 132 -16.19 -20.61 2.69
N PRO A 133 -15.22 -20.86 3.58
CA PRO A 133 -15.22 -20.26 4.91
C PRO A 133 -15.22 -18.73 4.82
N PRO A 134 -15.92 -18.03 5.75
CA PRO A 134 -16.11 -16.59 5.65
C PRO A 134 -14.78 -15.84 5.61
N ALA A 135 -14.50 -15.20 4.49
CA ALA A 135 -13.43 -14.23 4.40
C ALA A 135 -13.68 -13.12 5.43
N ILE A 136 -12.62 -12.56 6.01
CA ILE A 136 -12.74 -11.50 7.02
C ILE A 136 -13.53 -10.33 6.40
N ALA A 137 -14.78 -10.16 6.82
CA ALA A 137 -15.62 -9.10 6.29
C ALA A 137 -15.08 -7.75 6.71
N MET A 138 -14.99 -6.81 5.77
CA MET A 138 -14.62 -5.44 6.06
C MET A 138 -15.63 -4.81 7.02
N THR A 139 -15.19 -4.35 8.17
CA THR A 139 -16.03 -3.76 9.21
C THR A 139 -15.96 -2.23 9.16
N PRO A 140 -16.86 -1.50 9.83
CA PRO A 140 -16.76 -0.03 9.93
C PRO A 140 -15.43 0.46 10.51
N ARG A 141 -14.72 -0.37 11.30
CA ARG A 141 -13.38 -0.01 11.83
C ARG A 141 -12.35 0.19 10.74
N GLN A 142 -12.35 -0.66 9.70
CA GLN A 142 -11.44 -0.50 8.57
C GLN A 142 -11.75 0.78 7.77
N LEU A 143 -13.01 1.19 7.67
CA LEU A 143 -13.35 2.49 7.08
C LEU A 143 -12.79 3.64 7.92
N GLU A 144 -12.93 3.59 9.24
CA GLU A 144 -12.31 4.58 10.14
C GLU A 144 -10.78 4.56 10.05
N ALA A 145 -10.17 3.37 9.89
CA ALA A 145 -8.75 3.23 9.67
C ALA A 145 -8.30 3.90 8.37
N LEU A 146 -9.03 3.72 7.29
CA LEU A 146 -8.77 4.39 6.00
C LEU A 146 -8.82 5.91 6.13
N ILE A 147 -9.81 6.44 6.87
CA ILE A 147 -9.89 7.89 7.15
C ILE A 147 -8.65 8.35 7.92
N ARG A 148 -8.28 7.65 9.00
CA ARG A 148 -7.08 7.98 9.80
C ARG A 148 -5.80 7.94 8.98
N LEU A 149 -5.63 6.93 8.12
CA LEU A 149 -4.46 6.78 7.26
C LEU A 149 -4.38 7.87 6.21
N SER A 150 -5.49 8.22 5.57
CA SER A 150 -5.56 9.31 4.58
C SER A 150 -5.20 10.67 5.21
N GLU A 151 -5.75 10.95 6.39
CA GLU A 151 -5.43 12.16 7.13
C GLU A 151 -3.97 12.17 7.62
N ALA A 152 -3.44 11.01 8.03
CA ALA A 152 -2.03 10.89 8.41
C ALA A 152 -1.09 11.11 7.25
N HIS A 153 -1.40 10.57 6.06
CA HIS A 153 -0.62 10.78 4.84
C HIS A 153 -0.59 12.25 4.43
N ALA A 154 -1.75 12.91 4.40
CA ALA A 154 -1.85 14.35 4.14
C ALA A 154 -1.08 15.18 5.19
N LYS A 155 -1.14 14.76 6.46
CA LYS A 155 -0.41 15.40 7.56
C LYS A 155 1.10 15.29 7.42
N MET A 156 1.61 14.15 6.96
CA MET A 156 3.03 13.96 6.64
C MET A 156 3.49 14.94 5.56
N ALA A 157 2.66 15.25 4.59
CA ALA A 157 2.93 16.23 3.54
C ALA A 157 2.58 17.68 3.95
N LEU A 158 2.26 17.94 5.22
CA LEU A 158 1.84 19.25 5.76
C LEU A 158 0.64 19.87 5.03
N LYS A 159 -0.18 19.05 4.38
CA LYS A 159 -1.41 19.48 3.68
C LYS A 159 -2.53 19.77 4.71
N THR A 160 -3.40 20.72 4.39
CA THR A 160 -4.59 21.03 5.19
C THR A 160 -5.83 20.24 4.75
N LYS A 161 -5.75 19.59 3.58
CA LYS A 161 -6.80 18.74 3.02
C LYS A 161 -6.21 17.39 2.61
N ALA A 162 -6.91 16.32 2.94
CA ALA A 162 -6.60 14.98 2.45
C ALA A 162 -7.33 14.78 1.11
N THR A 163 -6.55 14.63 0.05
CA THR A 163 -6.99 14.52 -1.35
C THR A 163 -7.22 13.08 -1.77
N ILE A 164 -7.60 12.85 -3.03
CA ILE A 164 -7.73 11.51 -3.61
C ILE A 164 -6.42 10.74 -3.47
N GLU A 165 -5.27 11.34 -3.75
CA GLU A 165 -3.94 10.71 -3.64
C GLU A 165 -3.68 10.17 -2.23
N ASP A 166 -4.08 10.94 -1.20
CA ASP A 166 -3.89 10.53 0.19
C ASP A 166 -4.82 9.34 0.55
N ALA A 167 -6.02 9.30 -0.04
CA ALA A 167 -6.96 8.19 0.11
C ALA A 167 -6.51 6.94 -0.65
N GLU A 168 -5.95 7.09 -1.85
CA GLU A 168 -5.36 5.99 -2.63
C GLU A 168 -4.21 5.32 -1.89
N GLU A 169 -3.33 6.10 -1.29
CA GLU A 169 -2.22 5.56 -0.52
C GLU A 169 -2.71 4.81 0.74
N ALA A 170 -3.73 5.32 1.42
CA ALA A 170 -4.37 4.63 2.53
C ALA A 170 -4.99 3.29 2.10
N ILE A 171 -5.65 3.26 0.95
CA ILE A 171 -6.21 2.05 0.35
C ILE A 171 -5.10 1.05 0.00
N ARG A 172 -4.01 1.52 -0.62
CA ARG A 172 -2.86 0.69 -0.97
C ARG A 172 -2.26 0.00 0.25
N LEU A 173 -2.03 0.74 1.34
CA LEU A 173 -1.51 0.20 2.59
C LEU A 173 -2.46 -0.81 3.23
N MET A 174 -3.74 -0.49 3.30
CA MET A 174 -4.77 -1.38 3.84
C MET A 174 -4.85 -2.68 3.03
N TYR A 175 -4.86 -2.57 1.72
CA TYR A 175 -4.91 -3.73 0.82
C TYR A 175 -3.68 -4.63 0.98
N TYR A 176 -2.47 -4.03 1.02
CA TYR A 176 -1.24 -4.78 1.26
C TYR A 176 -1.28 -5.54 2.59
N SER A 177 -1.71 -4.88 3.66
CA SER A 177 -1.87 -5.48 4.97
C SER A 177 -2.86 -6.65 4.94
N LEU A 178 -4.05 -6.47 4.38
CA LEU A 178 -5.09 -7.50 4.28
C LEU A 178 -4.62 -8.71 3.45
N ARG A 179 -3.94 -8.48 2.33
CA ARG A 179 -3.41 -9.54 1.48
C ARG A 179 -2.40 -10.44 2.21
N LYS A 180 -1.53 -9.84 3.03
CA LYS A 180 -0.52 -10.59 3.78
C LYS A 180 -1.10 -11.34 5.00
N VAL A 181 -2.17 -10.84 5.57
CA VAL A 181 -2.83 -11.44 6.76
C VAL A 181 -3.71 -12.65 6.41
N GLY A 182 -3.77 -13.06 5.14
CA GLY A 182 -4.50 -14.26 4.72
C GLY A 182 -5.93 -13.96 4.27
N TYR A 183 -6.15 -12.78 3.75
CA TYR A 183 -7.24 -12.59 2.81
C TYR A 183 -6.94 -13.50 1.62
N ASP A 184 -7.59 -14.66 1.58
CA ASP A 184 -7.47 -15.55 0.45
C ASP A 184 -8.09 -14.88 -0.78
N VAL A 185 -7.22 -14.23 -1.55
CA VAL A 185 -7.55 -13.57 -2.82
C VAL A 185 -7.99 -14.59 -3.88
N LYS A 186 -7.83 -15.90 -3.60
CA LYS A 186 -8.17 -16.96 -4.57
C LYS A 186 -9.68 -17.16 -4.76
N SER A 187 -10.50 -16.81 -3.79
CA SER A 187 -11.97 -17.00 -3.87
C SER A 187 -12.76 -15.74 -4.18
N GLY A 188 -12.18 -14.57 -4.04
CA GLY A 188 -12.78 -13.32 -4.47
C GLY A 188 -11.90 -12.70 -5.53
N ARG A 189 -12.31 -12.71 -6.78
CA ARG A 189 -11.80 -11.81 -7.80
C ARG A 189 -12.03 -10.36 -7.33
N LEU A 190 -11.17 -9.91 -6.41
CA LEU A 190 -10.89 -8.50 -6.30
C LEU A 190 -10.29 -8.13 -7.65
N ASP A 191 -11.02 -7.34 -8.40
CA ASP A 191 -10.42 -6.59 -9.48
C ASP A 191 -9.33 -5.76 -8.83
N ILE A 192 -8.11 -6.31 -8.79
CA ILE A 192 -6.88 -5.67 -8.31
C ILE A 192 -6.75 -4.31 -8.99
N ASP A 193 -7.24 -4.22 -10.20
CA ASP A 193 -7.32 -3.01 -11.03
C ASP A 193 -8.13 -1.86 -10.38
N LEU A 194 -9.06 -2.14 -9.45
CA LEU A 194 -9.82 -1.10 -8.73
C LEU A 194 -9.01 -0.44 -7.62
N VAL A 195 -8.04 -1.16 -7.05
CA VAL A 195 -7.23 -0.69 -5.92
C VAL A 195 -5.90 -0.11 -6.40
N GLU A 196 -5.34 -0.66 -7.48
CA GLU A 196 -4.09 -0.12 -8.03
C GLU A 196 -4.25 1.23 -8.70
N LEU A 197 -5.46 1.67 -9.02
CA LEU A 197 -5.61 2.75 -9.98
C LEU A 197 -6.26 4.02 -9.47
N GLY A 198 -7.09 4.03 -8.45
CA GLY A 198 -7.84 5.26 -8.12
C GLY A 198 -8.51 5.93 -9.35
N VAL A 199 -8.57 5.19 -10.45
CA VAL A 199 -8.84 5.67 -11.80
C VAL A 199 -10.27 5.37 -12.17
N SER A 200 -10.96 6.35 -12.73
CA SER A 200 -12.32 6.20 -13.22
C SER A 200 -12.43 4.96 -14.13
N ARG A 201 -13.60 4.31 -14.11
CA ARG A 201 -13.89 3.09 -14.90
C ARG A 201 -13.52 3.22 -16.38
N SER A 202 -13.60 4.43 -16.95
CA SER A 202 -13.18 4.73 -18.33
C SER A 202 -11.66 4.67 -18.53
N LYS A 203 -10.90 5.12 -17.53
CA LYS A 203 -9.42 5.08 -17.59
C LYS A 203 -8.91 3.65 -17.38
N GLN A 204 -9.61 2.81 -16.62
CA GLN A 204 -9.31 1.39 -16.42
C GLN A 204 -9.51 0.57 -17.69
N VAL A 205 -10.60 0.80 -18.40
CA VAL A 205 -10.84 0.15 -19.70
C VAL A 205 -9.71 0.51 -20.67
N LYS A 206 -9.36 1.81 -20.76
CA LYS A 206 -8.23 2.28 -21.57
C LYS A 206 -6.89 1.64 -21.16
N MET A 207 -6.64 1.40 -19.88
CA MET A 207 -5.41 0.74 -19.43
C MET A 207 -5.37 -0.74 -19.79
N LYS A 208 -6.46 -1.48 -19.61
CA LYS A 208 -6.54 -2.89 -20.06
C LYS A 208 -6.37 -3.02 -21.56
N GLU A 209 -6.95 -2.10 -22.32
CA GLU A 209 -6.78 -2.04 -23.76
C GLU A 209 -5.32 -1.71 -24.13
N PHE A 210 -4.69 -0.79 -23.41
CA PHE A 210 -3.29 -0.44 -23.61
C PHE A 210 -2.34 -1.59 -23.26
N MET A 211 -2.59 -2.34 -22.19
CA MET A 211 -1.80 -3.52 -21.85
C MET A 211 -1.87 -4.58 -22.95
N LYS A 212 -3.08 -4.89 -23.45
CA LYS A 212 -3.25 -5.80 -24.58
C LYS A 212 -2.59 -5.29 -25.88
N PHE A 213 -2.59 -3.98 -26.07
CA PHE A 213 -1.90 -3.35 -27.19
C PHE A 213 -0.39 -3.51 -27.06
N ILE A 214 0.18 -3.22 -25.90
CA ILE A 214 1.62 -3.36 -25.61
C ILE A 214 2.07 -4.82 -25.77
N ASP A 215 1.29 -5.78 -25.25
CA ASP A 215 1.62 -7.20 -25.42
C ASP A 215 1.70 -7.59 -26.90
N LYS A 216 0.75 -7.15 -27.73
CA LYS A 216 0.78 -7.37 -29.18
C LYS A 216 1.96 -6.71 -29.87
N VAL A 217 2.31 -5.48 -29.48
CA VAL A 217 3.47 -4.77 -30.02
C VAL A 217 4.75 -5.56 -29.75
N PHE A 218 4.91 -6.09 -28.54
CA PHE A 218 6.08 -6.90 -28.20
C PHE A 218 6.01 -8.37 -28.67
N GLU A 219 4.89 -8.81 -29.27
CA GLU A 219 4.82 -10.05 -30.04
C GLU A 219 5.41 -9.87 -31.47
N GLU A 220 5.33 -8.62 -31.99
CA GLU A 220 5.81 -8.27 -33.33
C GLU A 220 7.22 -7.65 -33.33
N TYR A 221 7.61 -6.97 -32.22
CA TYR A 221 8.85 -6.22 -32.09
C TYR A 221 9.58 -6.58 -30.79
N ASP A 222 10.81 -7.07 -30.88
CA ASP A 222 11.67 -7.27 -29.69
C ASP A 222 12.08 -5.95 -29.03
N GLU A 223 12.33 -4.93 -29.86
CA GLU A 223 12.66 -3.55 -29.48
C GLU A 223 11.83 -2.57 -30.30
N ILE A 224 11.33 -1.50 -29.70
CA ILE A 224 10.54 -0.47 -30.38
C ILE A 224 10.97 0.94 -29.96
N GLU A 225 11.10 1.87 -30.93
CA GLU A 225 11.34 3.28 -30.62
C GLU A 225 10.11 3.98 -30.06
N TYR A 226 10.32 4.92 -29.12
CA TYR A 226 9.21 5.71 -28.55
C TYR A 226 8.33 6.39 -29.59
N LYS A 227 8.94 6.91 -30.67
CA LYS A 227 8.18 7.59 -31.74
C LYS A 227 7.23 6.63 -32.46
N GLU A 228 7.70 5.44 -32.75
CA GLU A 228 6.93 4.40 -33.40
C GLU A 228 5.81 3.89 -32.50
N LEU A 229 6.13 3.61 -31.24
CA LEU A 229 5.14 3.21 -30.23
C LEU A 229 4.04 4.28 -30.07
N TYR A 230 4.39 5.58 -30.06
CA TYR A 230 3.42 6.66 -29.98
C TYR A 230 2.51 6.73 -31.21
N ASN A 231 3.04 6.47 -32.41
CA ASN A 231 2.25 6.46 -33.63
C ASN A 231 1.24 5.31 -33.62
N LEU A 232 1.69 4.10 -33.30
CA LEU A 232 0.84 2.92 -33.16
C LEU A 232 -0.24 3.09 -32.07
N ALA A 233 0.13 3.68 -30.93
CA ALA A 233 -0.80 3.96 -29.84
C ALA A 233 -1.85 5.01 -30.25
N LYS A 234 -1.45 6.04 -30.99
CA LYS A 234 -2.35 7.09 -31.52
C LYS A 234 -3.39 6.50 -32.47
N GLU A 235 -3.01 5.57 -33.34
CA GLU A 235 -3.93 4.88 -34.25
C GLU A 235 -4.99 4.07 -33.48
N LYS A 236 -4.66 3.58 -32.27
CA LYS A 236 -5.59 2.89 -31.36
C LYS A 236 -6.37 3.84 -30.45
N GLY A 237 -6.22 5.16 -30.61
CA GLY A 237 -6.98 6.16 -29.85
C GLY A 237 -6.41 6.50 -28.47
N PHE A 238 -5.14 6.21 -28.22
CA PHE A 238 -4.48 6.58 -26.96
C PHE A 238 -3.81 7.95 -27.06
N ASP A 239 -4.03 8.80 -26.06
CA ASP A 239 -3.42 10.12 -25.96
C ASP A 239 -1.93 10.00 -25.57
N LYS A 240 -1.10 10.91 -26.09
CA LYS A 240 0.34 10.91 -25.83
C LYS A 240 0.70 10.96 -24.33
N GLU A 241 -0.02 11.79 -23.57
CA GLU A 241 0.19 11.93 -22.11
C GLU A 241 -0.12 10.62 -21.37
N PHE A 242 -1.21 9.97 -21.76
CA PHE A 242 -1.58 8.65 -21.23
C PHE A 242 -0.51 7.59 -21.55
N VAL A 243 0.00 7.55 -22.77
CA VAL A 243 1.07 6.62 -23.19
C VAL A 243 2.34 6.84 -22.37
N ILE A 244 2.75 8.09 -22.14
CA ILE A 244 3.92 8.43 -21.31
C ILE A 244 3.72 7.95 -19.86
N GLU A 245 2.55 8.20 -19.28
CA GLU A 245 2.20 7.75 -17.92
C GLU A 245 2.30 6.22 -17.82
N MET A 246 1.73 5.51 -18.80
CA MET A 246 1.74 4.06 -18.86
C MET A 246 3.12 3.46 -19.01
N ILE A 247 3.96 4.00 -19.91
CA ILE A 247 5.34 3.54 -20.07
C ILE A 247 6.16 3.73 -18.78
N ARG A 248 6.01 4.86 -18.10
CA ARG A 248 6.67 5.08 -16.81
C ARG A 248 6.27 4.03 -15.78
N ARG A 249 5.01 3.66 -15.77
CA ARG A 249 4.48 2.64 -14.87
C ARG A 249 5.04 1.27 -15.22
N LEU A 250 4.98 0.86 -16.49
CA LEU A 250 5.52 -0.42 -16.95
C LEU A 250 7.02 -0.57 -16.67
N LYS A 251 7.79 0.53 -16.76
CA LYS A 251 9.20 0.55 -16.33
C LYS A 251 9.35 0.38 -14.82
N LYS A 252 8.51 1.05 -14.03
CA LYS A 252 8.53 0.93 -12.56
C LYS A 252 8.15 -0.48 -12.11
N ASP A 253 7.20 -1.10 -12.81
CA ASP A 253 6.74 -2.47 -12.53
C ASP A 253 7.69 -3.55 -13.08
N GLY A 254 8.79 -3.13 -13.77
CA GLY A 254 9.79 -4.02 -14.32
C GLY A 254 9.31 -4.87 -15.50
N LEU A 255 8.23 -4.48 -16.17
CA LEU A 255 7.66 -5.19 -17.30
C LEU A 255 8.32 -4.79 -18.65
N VAL A 256 8.83 -3.57 -18.72
CA VAL A 256 9.62 -3.06 -19.83
C VAL A 256 10.84 -2.32 -19.34
N TYR A 257 11.90 -2.32 -20.14
CA TYR A 257 13.13 -1.57 -19.84
C TYR A 257 13.59 -0.81 -21.08
N GLU A 258 14.58 0.06 -20.91
CA GLU A 258 15.15 0.88 -21.99
C GLU A 258 16.59 0.46 -22.23
N PRO A 259 16.85 -0.44 -23.21
CA PRO A 259 18.20 -0.92 -23.53
C PRO A 259 19.10 0.20 -24.05
N ARG A 260 18.52 1.17 -24.75
CA ARG A 260 19.19 2.37 -25.29
C ARG A 260 18.25 3.57 -25.17
N PRO A 261 18.76 4.80 -25.05
CA PRO A 261 17.93 6.01 -24.98
C PRO A 261 16.92 6.06 -26.14
N GLY A 262 15.63 6.11 -25.79
CA GLY A 262 14.56 6.22 -26.78
C GLY A 262 14.02 4.89 -27.34
N VAL A 263 14.50 3.74 -26.87
CA VAL A 263 14.07 2.40 -27.29
C VAL A 263 13.53 1.63 -26.10
N LEU A 264 12.42 0.95 -26.27
CA LEU A 264 11.80 0.08 -25.27
C LEU A 264 11.92 -1.38 -25.66
N SER A 265 12.14 -2.24 -24.66
CA SER A 265 12.10 -3.70 -24.79
C SER A 265 11.34 -4.33 -23.64
N LYS A 266 10.74 -5.50 -23.86
CA LYS A 266 10.03 -6.26 -22.82
C LYS A 266 11.04 -7.04 -21.98
N VAL A 267 10.78 -7.14 -20.67
CA VAL A 267 11.53 -8.02 -19.78
C VAL A 267 10.88 -9.40 -19.86
N TYR A 268 11.65 -10.43 -20.25
CA TYR A 268 11.22 -11.83 -20.35
C TYR A 268 11.25 -12.52 -18.98
#